data_a424b791ee4faf791ee6bd17a67997bc
#
_entry.id   a424b791ee4faf791ee6bd17a67997bc
#
_cell.length_a   1.000
_cell.length_b   1.000
_cell.length_c   1.000
_cell.angle_alpha   90.00
_cell.angle_beta   90.00
_cell.angle_gamma   90.00
#
_symmetry.space_group_name_H-M   'P 1'
#
loop_
_entity.id
_entity.type
_entity.pdbx_description
1 polymer ?
#
loop_
_entity_poly.entity_id
_entity_poly.type
_entity_poly.pdbx_seq_one_letter_code
_entity_poly.pdbx_strand_id
1 'polypeptide(L)'
;MTAATSFPLTRTPRDQTFPTLTPDQIARVAAHGHVRPIRTGEVLFEAGDAVRSFFLVTAGQIEMIRPSYHAETLVVAHGPGQFTGEVTMLSGRRAMARARVSEPGEAIELDRERLLALVQSDSELGEIIMRAFIFRRLELIAHGFGDVVMIGSRHCSGTLRVKEFLTRNGHPYSYIDLDVDAGVQDLLDAFQVGAKDVPVVICRGEVVLRNPTNVQIADCLGFNSAIDQTHLRDVVVLGAGPAGLAAAVYGASEGLDVLVIESNAPGGQAGTSSKIENYLGFPTGISGQDLASRAFDQAQKFGAQVMIARGAQKLTCARKPYTIEIADGSRVPARTVIIATGADYRRLPLDNLSRFEGAGVYYGATFIEAQVCRGEEVIVVGGGNSAGQAAVFLAQTAKRVHMLVRGDGLAESMSRYLIQRIEGNPTIALRTKTEIVALEGTNHLERVQWRDNRKASTETHAIRHVFLMTGAVPSTEWLRGCVALDAKGFIKTGPSLSPEDLAAAQWPLTRAPLLLETSLPGVFAVGDVRGGNVKRVASAVGEGSIAVAFVHQVLHE
;
A
#
# COMPACT_ATOMS: atom_id res chain seq x y z
N MET A 1 -11.98 -22.53 16.46
CA MET A 1 -11.85 -21.10 16.80
C MET A 1 -10.42 -20.84 17.26
N THR A 2 -9.50 -20.68 16.34
CA THR A 2 -8.13 -20.24 16.63
C THR A 2 -8.10 -18.74 16.43
N ALA A 3 -7.94 -18.02 17.55
CA ALA A 3 -7.83 -16.57 17.58
C ALA A 3 -6.76 -16.10 16.59
N ALA A 4 -7.14 -15.24 15.67
CA ALA A 4 -6.19 -14.43 14.93
C ALA A 4 -5.31 -13.74 15.96
N THR A 5 -4.02 -14.02 15.91
CA THR A 5 -3.03 -13.41 16.79
C THR A 5 -3.05 -11.92 16.48
N SER A 6 -3.75 -11.17 17.33
CA SER A 6 -3.81 -9.73 17.30
C SER A 6 -2.40 -9.14 17.37
N PHE A 7 -2.08 -8.21 16.48
CA PHE A 7 -1.09 -7.19 16.77
C PHE A 7 -1.31 -6.71 18.21
N PRO A 8 -0.26 -6.40 18.98
CA PRO A 8 -0.42 -5.72 20.26
C PRO A 8 -0.84 -4.27 19.97
N LEU A 9 -2.08 -4.09 19.56
CA LEU A 9 -2.76 -2.81 19.64
C LEU A 9 -2.97 -2.58 21.15
N THR A 10 -2.21 -1.69 21.73
CA THR A 10 -2.60 -1.04 22.97
C THR A 10 -4.08 -0.69 22.80
N ARG A 11 -4.95 -1.14 23.71
CA ARG A 11 -6.39 -0.83 23.68
C ARG A 11 -6.52 0.67 23.51
N THR A 12 -7.01 1.09 22.36
CA THR A 12 -7.27 2.50 22.07
C THR A 12 -8.33 2.97 23.05
N PRO A 13 -8.14 4.09 23.74
CA PRO A 13 -9.16 4.62 24.63
C PRO A 13 -10.46 4.83 23.82
N ARG A 14 -11.57 4.27 24.31
CA ARG A 14 -12.86 4.33 23.62
C ARG A 14 -13.28 5.77 23.33
N ASP A 15 -12.89 6.69 24.18
CA ASP A 15 -13.16 8.13 24.06
C ASP A 15 -12.45 8.78 22.86
N GLN A 16 -11.35 8.19 22.37
CA GLN A 16 -10.64 8.68 21.19
C GLN A 16 -11.20 8.05 19.89
N THR A 17 -11.73 6.83 19.98
CA THR A 17 -12.37 6.15 18.85
C THR A 17 -13.78 6.71 18.61
N PHE A 18 -14.52 6.99 19.69
CA PHE A 18 -15.88 7.50 19.67
C PHE A 18 -16.02 8.77 20.52
N PRO A 19 -15.34 9.87 20.13
CA PRO A 19 -15.37 11.11 20.90
C PRO A 19 -16.76 11.73 20.89
N THR A 20 -17.08 12.44 21.99
CA THR A 20 -18.25 13.29 22.08
C THR A 20 -17.80 14.75 21.99
N LEU A 21 -18.27 15.47 20.99
CA LEU A 21 -17.93 16.86 20.77
C LEU A 21 -18.63 17.79 21.79
N THR A 22 -17.95 18.86 22.18
CA THR A 22 -18.50 19.93 23.03
C THR A 22 -19.51 20.77 22.25
N PRO A 23 -20.39 21.52 22.94
CA PRO A 23 -21.34 22.44 22.28
C PRO A 23 -20.67 23.43 21.32
N ASP A 24 -19.51 23.98 21.69
CA ASP A 24 -18.76 24.90 20.83
C ASP A 24 -18.19 24.21 19.57
N GLN A 25 -17.71 22.97 19.71
CA GLN A 25 -17.25 22.14 18.58
C GLN A 25 -18.43 21.79 17.66
N ILE A 26 -19.60 21.44 18.22
CA ILE A 26 -20.82 21.17 17.45
C ILE A 26 -21.23 22.39 16.64
N ALA A 27 -21.20 23.60 17.25
CA ALA A 27 -21.54 24.86 16.57
C ALA A 27 -20.60 25.13 15.38
N ARG A 28 -19.29 24.83 15.51
CA ARG A 28 -18.33 24.97 14.42
C ARG A 28 -18.60 23.96 13.29
N VAL A 29 -18.94 22.70 13.60
CA VAL A 29 -19.35 21.71 12.60
C VAL A 29 -20.64 22.19 11.89
N ALA A 30 -21.60 22.72 12.61
CA ALA A 30 -22.85 23.22 12.05
C ALA A 30 -22.68 24.36 11.04
N ALA A 31 -21.61 25.16 11.19
CA ALA A 31 -21.28 26.22 10.22
C ALA A 31 -20.88 25.65 8.82
N HIS A 32 -20.47 24.39 8.73
CA HIS A 32 -20.12 23.72 7.50
C HIS A 32 -21.20 22.78 6.97
N GLY A 33 -22.23 22.46 7.78
CA GLY A 33 -23.28 21.50 7.46
C GLY A 33 -24.69 22.12 7.44
N HIS A 34 -25.66 21.24 7.32
CA HIS A 34 -27.07 21.63 7.52
C HIS A 34 -27.72 20.67 8.52
N VAL A 35 -28.57 21.26 9.38
CA VAL A 35 -29.34 20.48 10.33
C VAL A 35 -30.52 19.83 9.61
N ARG A 36 -30.70 18.53 9.83
CA ARG A 36 -31.88 17.81 9.32
C ARG A 36 -32.51 16.93 10.39
N PRO A 37 -33.84 16.76 10.36
CA PRO A 37 -34.51 15.78 11.19
C PRO A 37 -34.17 14.36 10.74
N ILE A 38 -34.03 13.44 11.69
CA ILE A 38 -33.83 12.00 11.48
C ILE A 38 -34.99 11.23 12.12
N ARG A 39 -35.49 10.18 11.43
CA ARG A 39 -36.68 9.42 11.84
C ARG A 39 -36.32 7.99 12.18
N THR A 40 -36.95 7.42 13.19
CA THR A 40 -36.75 6.01 13.56
C THR A 40 -36.94 5.08 12.36
N GLY A 41 -36.00 4.17 12.17
CA GLY A 41 -35.98 3.21 11.06
C GLY A 41 -35.43 3.75 9.74
N GLU A 42 -35.16 5.07 9.65
CA GLU A 42 -34.55 5.68 8.48
C GLU A 42 -33.14 5.12 8.26
N VAL A 43 -32.85 4.63 7.04
CA VAL A 43 -31.52 4.21 6.62
C VAL A 43 -30.85 5.38 5.92
N LEU A 44 -29.76 5.89 6.49
CA LEU A 44 -29.02 7.03 5.97
C LEU A 44 -28.09 6.61 4.84
N PHE A 45 -27.50 5.43 4.93
CA PHE A 45 -26.77 4.75 3.87
C PHE A 45 -26.65 3.24 4.15
N GLU A 46 -26.54 2.46 3.10
CA GLU A 46 -26.33 1.01 3.15
C GLU A 46 -24.83 0.64 3.11
N ALA A 47 -24.51 -0.56 3.60
CA ALA A 47 -23.20 -1.14 3.35
C ALA A 47 -22.99 -1.34 1.83
N GLY A 48 -21.86 -0.88 1.31
CA GLY A 48 -21.56 -0.92 -0.12
C GLY A 48 -21.95 0.34 -0.90
N ASP A 49 -22.71 1.25 -0.32
CA ASP A 49 -22.99 2.55 -0.94
C ASP A 49 -21.75 3.44 -0.99
N ALA A 50 -21.69 4.31 -1.99
CA ALA A 50 -20.75 5.42 -1.98
C ALA A 50 -21.15 6.36 -0.84
N VAL A 51 -20.34 6.43 0.24
CA VAL A 51 -20.64 7.30 1.38
C VAL A 51 -20.48 8.76 0.96
N ARG A 52 -21.57 9.47 0.93
CA ARG A 52 -21.63 10.88 0.50
C ARG A 52 -21.72 11.85 1.67
N SER A 53 -22.21 11.40 2.83
CA SER A 53 -22.54 12.28 3.95
C SER A 53 -21.99 11.77 5.28
N PHE A 54 -21.46 12.71 6.04
CA PHE A 54 -21.08 12.59 7.44
C PHE A 54 -22.25 13.13 8.30
N PHE A 55 -22.58 12.45 9.39
CA PHE A 55 -23.65 12.85 10.30
C PHE A 55 -23.11 13.04 11.70
N LEU A 56 -23.29 14.23 12.26
CA LEU A 56 -23.09 14.55 13.68
C LEU A 56 -24.46 14.58 14.36
N VAL A 57 -24.70 13.67 15.29
CA VAL A 57 -25.97 13.60 16.03
C VAL A 57 -26.07 14.76 17.02
N THR A 58 -27.16 15.51 16.94
CA THR A 58 -27.47 16.57 17.93
C THR A 58 -28.59 16.14 18.89
N ALA A 59 -29.53 15.30 18.41
CA ALA A 59 -30.56 14.65 19.19
C ALA A 59 -30.93 13.30 18.58
N GLY A 60 -31.35 12.34 19.38
CA GLY A 60 -31.66 10.98 18.93
C GLY A 60 -30.44 10.08 18.85
N GLN A 61 -30.52 9.00 18.05
CA GLN A 61 -29.44 8.00 17.94
C GLN A 61 -29.34 7.39 16.55
N ILE A 62 -28.10 7.20 16.07
CA ILE A 62 -27.77 6.51 14.81
C ILE A 62 -26.95 5.25 15.13
N GLU A 63 -27.43 4.09 14.69
CA GLU A 63 -26.75 2.80 14.80
C GLU A 63 -25.94 2.51 13.55
N MET A 64 -24.69 2.09 13.74
CA MET A 64 -23.87 1.47 12.71
C MET A 64 -24.04 -0.03 12.78
N ILE A 65 -24.59 -0.62 11.75
CA ILE A 65 -24.99 -2.03 11.69
C ILE A 65 -24.21 -2.72 10.57
N ARG A 66 -23.62 -3.85 10.92
CA ARG A 66 -23.05 -4.75 9.93
C ARG A 66 -24.11 -5.77 9.49
N PRO A 67 -24.52 -5.76 8.22
CA PRO A 67 -25.34 -6.83 7.68
C PRO A 67 -24.49 -8.11 7.56
N SER A 68 -25.01 -9.25 7.99
CA SER A 68 -24.43 -10.56 7.76
C SER A 68 -25.50 -11.55 7.34
N TYR A 69 -25.11 -12.70 6.74
CA TYR A 69 -26.05 -13.70 6.22
C TYR A 69 -27.05 -14.25 7.26
N HIS A 70 -26.72 -14.17 8.56
CA HIS A 70 -27.52 -14.82 9.60
C HIS A 70 -28.10 -13.86 10.63
N ALA A 71 -27.57 -12.65 10.78
CA ALA A 71 -28.07 -11.64 11.70
C ALA A 71 -27.41 -10.27 11.47
N GLU A 72 -28.12 -9.19 11.80
CA GLU A 72 -27.53 -7.86 11.89
C GLU A 72 -26.69 -7.77 13.16
N THR A 73 -25.45 -7.25 13.06
CA THR A 73 -24.60 -7.05 14.22
C THR A 73 -24.41 -5.55 14.45
N LEU A 74 -24.82 -5.07 15.60
CA LEU A 74 -24.57 -3.68 16.03
C LEU A 74 -23.05 -3.50 16.24
N VAL A 75 -22.46 -2.56 15.51
CA VAL A 75 -21.04 -2.17 15.67
C VAL A 75 -20.91 -1.11 16.74
N VAL A 76 -21.69 -0.04 16.61
CA VAL A 76 -21.74 1.10 17.56
C VAL A 76 -23.04 1.87 17.39
N ALA A 77 -23.50 2.50 18.47
CA ALA A 77 -24.57 3.50 18.44
C ALA A 77 -24.00 4.88 18.78
N HIS A 78 -24.28 5.85 17.92
CA HIS A 78 -23.87 7.25 18.08
C HIS A 78 -25.03 8.06 18.64
N GLY A 79 -24.84 8.62 19.84
CA GLY A 79 -25.76 9.56 20.49
C GLY A 79 -25.34 11.02 20.28
N PRO A 80 -26.01 11.96 21.00
CA PRO A 80 -25.74 13.40 20.89
C PRO A 80 -24.26 13.76 21.11
N GLY A 81 -23.72 14.60 20.23
CA GLY A 81 -22.33 15.01 20.20
C GLY A 81 -21.38 13.99 19.52
N GLN A 82 -21.89 12.83 19.12
CA GLN A 82 -21.10 11.82 18.40
C GLN A 82 -21.42 11.83 16.91
N PHE A 83 -20.50 11.29 16.10
CA PHE A 83 -20.58 11.36 14.65
C PHE A 83 -20.29 10.02 13.97
N THR A 84 -20.86 9.84 12.77
CA THR A 84 -20.64 8.67 11.92
C THR A 84 -19.33 8.79 11.15
N GLY A 85 -18.94 7.71 10.45
CA GLY A 85 -17.86 7.70 9.47
C GLY A 85 -16.57 7.06 9.96
N GLU A 86 -15.71 6.79 8.99
CA GLU A 86 -14.34 6.30 9.13
C GLU A 86 -13.49 6.82 7.96
N VAL A 87 -12.17 6.52 7.91
CA VAL A 87 -11.23 7.15 6.96
C VAL A 87 -11.61 6.99 5.48
N THR A 88 -12.39 5.96 5.11
CA THR A 88 -12.83 5.78 3.71
C THR A 88 -13.77 6.87 3.21
N MET A 89 -14.42 7.63 4.09
CA MET A 89 -15.21 8.79 3.69
C MET A 89 -14.37 9.85 2.98
N LEU A 90 -13.13 10.04 3.41
CA LEU A 90 -12.23 11.03 2.79
C LEU A 90 -11.77 10.60 1.40
N SER A 91 -11.64 9.29 1.16
CA SER A 91 -11.26 8.74 -0.14
C SER A 91 -12.42 8.53 -1.11
N GLY A 92 -13.68 8.67 -0.66
CA GLY A 92 -14.87 8.36 -1.46
C GLY A 92 -15.07 6.86 -1.70
N ARG A 93 -14.43 6.00 -0.91
CA ARG A 93 -14.66 4.55 -0.94
C ARG A 93 -16.03 4.21 -0.37
N ARG A 94 -16.47 2.96 -0.59
CA ARG A 94 -17.79 2.47 -0.18
C ARG A 94 -17.90 2.26 1.34
N ALA A 95 -19.12 2.44 1.89
CA ALA A 95 -19.44 2.14 3.29
C ALA A 95 -19.26 0.66 3.61
N MET A 96 -18.72 0.35 4.78
CA MET A 96 -18.58 -1.03 5.27
C MET A 96 -19.72 -1.44 6.21
N ALA A 97 -20.56 -0.49 6.65
CA ALA A 97 -21.68 -0.70 7.55
C ALA A 97 -22.88 0.11 7.09
N ARG A 98 -24.09 -0.33 7.47
CA ARG A 98 -25.32 0.44 7.34
C ARG A 98 -25.41 1.45 8.48
N ALA A 99 -25.85 2.67 8.19
CA ALA A 99 -26.25 3.64 9.19
C ALA A 99 -27.78 3.70 9.25
N ARG A 100 -28.37 3.34 10.40
CA ARG A 100 -29.81 3.36 10.64
C ARG A 100 -30.14 4.18 11.87
N VAL A 101 -31.17 4.99 11.79
CA VAL A 101 -31.68 5.75 12.93
C VAL A 101 -32.46 4.82 13.86
N SER A 102 -32.02 4.70 15.12
CA SER A 102 -32.74 3.95 16.16
C SER A 102 -33.66 4.82 16.99
N GLU A 103 -33.25 6.07 17.27
CA GLU A 103 -34.08 7.07 17.99
C GLU A 103 -34.23 8.34 17.16
N PRO A 104 -35.45 8.89 17.03
CA PRO A 104 -35.68 10.06 16.20
C PRO A 104 -35.07 11.32 16.85
N GLY A 105 -34.68 12.28 16.02
CA GLY A 105 -34.06 13.51 16.51
C GLY A 105 -33.56 14.38 15.37
N GLU A 106 -32.36 14.92 15.54
CA GLU A 106 -31.72 15.83 14.58
C GLU A 106 -30.24 15.47 14.42
N ALA A 107 -29.72 15.63 13.21
CA ALA A 107 -28.32 15.51 12.92
C ALA A 107 -27.84 16.64 12.00
N ILE A 108 -26.58 17.02 12.13
CA ILE A 108 -25.89 17.90 11.19
C ILE A 108 -25.28 17.02 10.11
N GLU A 109 -25.69 17.25 8.86
CA GLU A 109 -25.20 16.53 7.69
C GLU A 109 -24.18 17.38 6.94
N LEU A 110 -23.00 16.80 6.66
CA LEU A 110 -21.97 17.35 5.77
C LEU A 110 -21.73 16.40 4.63
N ASP A 111 -21.66 16.90 3.41
CA ASP A 111 -21.12 16.16 2.29
C ASP A 111 -19.58 16.01 2.40
N ARG A 112 -18.99 15.20 1.52
CA ARG A 112 -17.55 14.92 1.54
C ARG A 112 -16.71 16.18 1.38
N GLU A 113 -17.10 17.11 0.51
CA GLU A 113 -16.33 18.32 0.22
C GLU A 113 -16.30 19.24 1.43
N ARG A 114 -17.45 19.43 2.09
CA ARG A 114 -17.58 20.22 3.31
C ARG A 114 -16.85 19.57 4.49
N LEU A 115 -16.88 18.24 4.60
CA LEU A 115 -16.10 17.52 5.60
C LEU A 115 -14.59 17.71 5.39
N LEU A 116 -14.09 17.61 4.16
CA LEU A 116 -12.70 17.89 3.83
C LEU A 116 -12.33 19.35 4.16
N ALA A 117 -13.16 20.30 3.79
CA ALA A 117 -12.96 21.72 4.11
C ALA A 117 -12.88 21.95 5.63
N LEU A 118 -13.78 21.33 6.42
CA LEU A 118 -13.75 21.39 7.87
C LEU A 118 -12.44 20.83 8.45
N VAL A 119 -12.06 19.62 8.02
CA VAL A 119 -10.85 18.94 8.52
C VAL A 119 -9.57 19.71 8.17
N GLN A 120 -9.56 20.44 7.07
CA GLN A 120 -8.41 21.24 6.62
C GLN A 120 -8.36 22.62 7.29
N SER A 121 -9.51 23.25 7.53
CA SER A 121 -9.59 24.63 8.05
C SER A 121 -9.59 24.72 9.59
N ASP A 122 -10.14 23.72 10.28
CA ASP A 122 -10.20 23.67 11.73
C ASP A 122 -9.22 22.62 12.28
N SER A 123 -8.10 23.08 12.84
CA SER A 123 -7.03 22.20 13.29
C SER A 123 -7.45 21.27 14.43
N GLU A 124 -8.29 21.74 15.37
CA GLU A 124 -8.76 20.95 16.50
C GLU A 124 -9.77 19.88 16.07
N LEU A 125 -10.82 20.28 15.33
CA LEU A 125 -11.82 19.35 14.81
C LEU A 125 -11.21 18.37 13.81
N GLY A 126 -10.29 18.84 12.96
CA GLY A 126 -9.54 18.01 12.05
C GLY A 126 -8.74 16.91 12.77
N GLU A 127 -8.09 17.24 13.89
CA GLU A 127 -7.37 16.24 14.70
C GLU A 127 -8.33 15.23 15.33
N ILE A 128 -9.42 15.68 15.94
CA ILE A 128 -10.41 14.82 16.60
C ILE A 128 -11.04 13.85 15.59
N ILE A 129 -11.51 14.35 14.45
CA ILE A 129 -12.20 13.56 13.41
C ILE A 129 -11.21 12.56 12.78
N MET A 130 -10.02 13.00 12.37
CA MET A 130 -9.02 12.13 11.77
C MET A 130 -8.57 11.03 12.71
N ARG A 131 -8.32 11.34 13.98
CA ARG A 131 -7.94 10.36 14.99
C ARG A 131 -9.03 9.31 15.18
N ALA A 132 -10.29 9.74 15.33
CA ALA A 132 -11.43 8.84 15.44
C ALA A 132 -11.57 7.94 14.21
N PHE A 133 -11.42 8.47 13.00
CA PHE A 133 -11.52 7.73 11.76
C PHE A 133 -10.43 6.66 11.64
N ILE A 134 -9.18 7.01 11.95
CA ILE A 134 -8.05 6.06 11.92
C ILE A 134 -8.27 4.93 12.94
N PHE A 135 -8.68 5.26 14.17
CA PHE A 135 -8.90 4.25 15.21
C PHE A 135 -10.05 3.30 14.88
N ARG A 136 -11.17 3.82 14.36
CA ARG A 136 -12.30 3.00 13.89
C ARG A 136 -11.85 2.03 12.80
N ARG A 137 -11.02 2.51 11.87
CA ARG A 137 -10.46 1.66 10.81
C ARG A 137 -9.59 0.54 11.37
N LEU A 138 -8.72 0.84 12.32
CA LEU A 138 -7.88 -0.15 12.99
C LEU A 138 -8.71 -1.18 13.75
N GLU A 139 -9.79 -0.77 14.43
CA GLU A 139 -10.71 -1.70 15.10
C GLU A 139 -11.41 -2.64 14.10
N LEU A 140 -11.89 -2.12 12.98
CA LEU A 140 -12.51 -2.94 11.93
C LEU A 140 -11.52 -3.99 11.39
N ILE A 141 -10.27 -3.60 11.15
CA ILE A 141 -9.21 -4.52 10.70
C ILE A 141 -8.89 -5.56 11.78
N ALA A 142 -8.71 -5.15 13.03
CA ALA A 142 -8.34 -6.03 14.15
C ALA A 142 -9.40 -7.11 14.43
N HIS A 143 -10.67 -6.80 14.25
CA HIS A 143 -11.77 -7.74 14.46
C HIS A 143 -12.17 -8.52 13.19
N GLY A 144 -11.49 -8.30 12.06
CA GLY A 144 -11.87 -8.89 10.79
C GLY A 144 -13.27 -8.47 10.31
N PHE A 145 -13.73 -7.29 10.76
CA PHE A 145 -15.04 -6.75 10.42
C PHE A 145 -14.99 -6.09 9.03
N GLY A 146 -14.86 -6.93 7.99
CA GLY A 146 -14.92 -6.50 6.60
C GLY A 146 -16.10 -7.13 5.86
N ASP A 147 -16.42 -6.55 4.73
CA ASP A 147 -17.40 -7.04 3.77
C ASP A 147 -16.79 -8.06 2.79
N VAL A 148 -15.58 -8.53 3.09
CA VAL A 148 -14.83 -9.51 2.29
C VAL A 148 -14.63 -10.79 3.08
N VAL A 149 -15.06 -11.91 2.50
CA VAL A 149 -14.67 -13.25 2.95
C VAL A 149 -13.72 -13.84 1.90
N MET A 150 -12.58 -14.27 2.35
CA MET A 150 -11.57 -14.90 1.51
C MET A 150 -11.41 -16.37 1.91
N ILE A 151 -11.53 -17.26 0.94
CA ILE A 151 -11.38 -18.71 1.11
C ILE A 151 -10.15 -19.13 0.30
N GLY A 152 -9.19 -19.80 0.92
CA GLY A 152 -7.99 -20.22 0.21
C GLY A 152 -7.05 -21.09 1.05
N SER A 153 -6.12 -21.77 0.37
CA SER A 153 -5.05 -22.52 1.01
C SER A 153 -3.87 -21.59 1.35
N ARG A 154 -3.27 -21.75 2.51
CA ARG A 154 -2.05 -21.01 2.93
C ARG A 154 -0.84 -21.29 2.02
N HIS A 155 -0.87 -22.38 1.26
CA HIS A 155 0.19 -22.79 0.35
C HIS A 155 -0.05 -22.35 -1.10
N CYS A 156 -1.15 -21.64 -1.37
CA CYS A 156 -1.49 -21.12 -2.70
C CYS A 156 -0.94 -19.70 -2.89
N SER A 157 -0.15 -19.49 -3.93
CA SER A 157 0.42 -18.17 -4.28
C SER A 157 -0.65 -17.11 -4.52
N GLY A 158 -1.79 -17.49 -5.13
CA GLY A 158 -2.94 -16.61 -5.30
C GLY A 158 -3.53 -16.15 -3.97
N THR A 159 -3.61 -17.04 -2.98
CA THR A 159 -4.06 -16.71 -1.62
C THR A 159 -3.14 -15.70 -0.95
N LEU A 160 -1.83 -15.90 -1.04
CA LEU A 160 -0.85 -14.95 -0.48
C LEU A 160 -0.96 -13.59 -1.15
N ARG A 161 -1.04 -13.54 -2.47
CA ARG A 161 -1.20 -12.31 -3.25
C ARG A 161 -2.46 -11.53 -2.84
N VAL A 162 -3.59 -12.19 -2.68
CA VAL A 162 -4.85 -11.53 -2.26
C VAL A 162 -4.77 -11.05 -0.82
N LYS A 163 -4.21 -11.84 0.09
CA LYS A 163 -3.95 -11.42 1.49
C LYS A 163 -3.08 -10.17 1.54
N GLU A 164 -1.97 -10.18 0.84
CA GLU A 164 -1.05 -9.04 0.77
C GLU A 164 -1.78 -7.81 0.21
N PHE A 165 -2.52 -7.96 -0.88
CA PHE A 165 -3.26 -6.87 -1.51
C PHE A 165 -4.28 -6.24 -0.55
N LEU A 166 -5.13 -7.04 0.10
CA LEU A 166 -6.14 -6.55 1.04
C LEU A 166 -5.49 -5.90 2.27
N THR A 167 -4.47 -6.54 2.84
CA THR A 167 -3.76 -6.04 4.02
C THR A 167 -3.07 -4.70 3.72
N ARG A 168 -2.34 -4.60 2.61
CA ARG A 168 -1.63 -3.37 2.24
C ARG A 168 -2.56 -2.22 1.89
N ASN A 169 -3.75 -2.51 1.36
CA ASN A 169 -4.79 -1.50 1.14
C ASN A 169 -5.61 -1.20 2.40
N GLY A 170 -5.24 -1.77 3.55
CA GLY A 170 -5.94 -1.59 4.82
C GLY A 170 -7.40 -2.06 4.75
N HIS A 171 -7.75 -3.01 3.87
CA HIS A 171 -9.12 -3.51 3.75
C HIS A 171 -9.32 -4.70 4.67
N PRO A 172 -10.24 -4.64 5.66
CA PRO A 172 -10.51 -5.75 6.56
C PRO A 172 -11.18 -6.91 5.80
N TYR A 173 -10.78 -8.14 6.13
CA TYR A 173 -11.34 -9.35 5.54
C TYR A 173 -11.37 -10.49 6.54
N SER A 174 -12.29 -11.42 6.36
CA SER A 174 -12.31 -12.71 7.07
C SER A 174 -11.62 -13.75 6.20
N TYR A 175 -10.75 -14.58 6.81
CA TYR A 175 -10.04 -15.64 6.10
C TYR A 175 -10.47 -17.01 6.58
N ILE A 176 -10.84 -17.88 5.64
CA ILE A 176 -11.17 -19.28 5.85
C ILE A 176 -10.07 -20.12 5.19
N ASP A 177 -9.38 -20.92 6.00
CA ASP A 177 -8.25 -21.73 5.57
C ASP A 177 -8.71 -23.13 5.15
N LEU A 178 -8.62 -23.43 3.87
CA LEU A 178 -8.96 -24.73 3.30
C LEU A 178 -8.15 -25.90 3.88
N ASP A 179 -6.95 -25.62 4.41
CA ASP A 179 -6.07 -26.67 4.92
C ASP A 179 -6.43 -27.08 6.36
N VAL A 180 -7.31 -26.32 7.03
CA VAL A 180 -7.61 -26.50 8.47
C VAL A 180 -9.11 -26.65 8.74
N ASP A 181 -9.98 -26.01 7.97
CA ASP A 181 -11.41 -25.93 8.22
C ASP A 181 -12.20 -26.99 7.43
N ALA A 182 -12.61 -28.05 8.11
CA ALA A 182 -13.31 -29.17 7.48
C ALA A 182 -14.75 -28.83 6.99
N GLY A 183 -15.36 -27.75 7.51
CA GLY A 183 -16.71 -27.30 7.09
C GLY A 183 -16.73 -26.51 5.80
N VAL A 184 -15.58 -26.21 5.24
CA VAL A 184 -15.47 -25.38 4.02
C VAL A 184 -15.87 -26.13 2.77
N GLN A 185 -15.80 -27.47 2.75
CA GLN A 185 -16.15 -28.25 1.56
C GLN A 185 -17.62 -28.04 1.17
N ASP A 186 -18.53 -28.02 2.14
CA ASP A 186 -19.97 -27.78 1.89
C ASP A 186 -20.19 -26.37 1.28
N LEU A 187 -19.38 -25.37 1.71
CA LEU A 187 -19.43 -24.01 1.17
C LEU A 187 -18.89 -23.96 -0.27
N LEU A 188 -17.80 -24.66 -0.54
CA LEU A 188 -17.22 -24.75 -1.90
C LEU A 188 -18.16 -25.44 -2.87
N ASP A 189 -18.82 -26.53 -2.43
CA ASP A 189 -19.78 -27.29 -3.23
C ASP A 189 -21.04 -26.46 -3.51
N ALA A 190 -21.53 -25.70 -2.52
CA ALA A 190 -22.66 -24.78 -2.69
C ALA A 190 -22.38 -23.68 -3.74
N PHE A 191 -21.15 -23.23 -3.85
CA PHE A 191 -20.73 -22.23 -4.86
C PHE A 191 -20.10 -22.86 -6.12
N GLN A 192 -20.10 -24.18 -6.26
CA GLN A 192 -19.48 -24.92 -7.39
C GLN A 192 -18.01 -24.50 -7.64
N VAL A 193 -17.21 -24.41 -6.57
CA VAL A 193 -15.82 -23.98 -6.61
C VAL A 193 -14.89 -25.18 -6.69
N GLY A 194 -14.07 -25.25 -7.75
CA GLY A 194 -13.02 -26.26 -7.92
C GLY A 194 -11.65 -25.79 -7.43
N ALA A 195 -10.68 -26.69 -7.36
CA ALA A 195 -9.31 -26.39 -6.91
C ALA A 195 -8.60 -25.30 -7.74
N LYS A 196 -8.97 -25.13 -9.02
CA LYS A 196 -8.42 -24.09 -9.91
C LYS A 196 -8.98 -22.68 -9.63
N ASP A 197 -10.10 -22.62 -8.91
CA ASP A 197 -10.81 -21.37 -8.59
C ASP A 197 -10.30 -20.72 -7.31
N VAL A 198 -9.41 -21.39 -6.59
CA VAL A 198 -8.81 -20.91 -5.33
C VAL A 198 -7.69 -19.89 -5.61
N PRO A 199 -7.63 -18.75 -4.89
CA PRO A 199 -8.54 -18.31 -3.82
C PRO A 199 -9.89 -17.80 -4.31
N VAL A 200 -10.92 -17.98 -3.47
CA VAL A 200 -12.23 -17.36 -3.70
C VAL A 200 -12.35 -16.13 -2.82
N VAL A 201 -12.85 -15.05 -3.40
CA VAL A 201 -13.13 -13.80 -2.68
C VAL A 201 -14.61 -13.50 -2.83
N ILE A 202 -15.31 -13.44 -1.71
CA ILE A 202 -16.72 -13.07 -1.65
C ILE A 202 -16.80 -11.63 -1.14
N CYS A 203 -17.25 -10.74 -2.00
CA CYS A 203 -17.44 -9.34 -1.67
C CYS A 203 -18.89 -9.09 -1.28
N ARG A 204 -19.12 -8.54 -0.10
CA ARG A 204 -20.45 -8.15 0.42
C ARG A 204 -21.48 -9.27 0.44
N GLY A 205 -21.02 -10.52 0.44
CA GLY A 205 -21.90 -11.67 0.39
C GLY A 205 -22.63 -11.92 -0.95
N GLU A 206 -22.43 -11.09 -1.96
CA GLU A 206 -23.16 -11.11 -3.23
C GLU A 206 -22.27 -11.49 -4.42
N VAL A 207 -21.07 -10.92 -4.49
CA VAL A 207 -20.18 -11.11 -5.64
C VAL A 207 -19.10 -12.13 -5.29
N VAL A 208 -19.10 -13.24 -6.00
CA VAL A 208 -18.10 -14.32 -5.84
C VAL A 208 -17.06 -14.21 -6.95
N LEU A 209 -15.83 -13.90 -6.57
CA LEU A 209 -14.69 -13.83 -7.47
C LEU A 209 -13.83 -15.09 -7.30
N ARG A 210 -13.50 -15.77 -8.41
CA ARG A 210 -12.70 -17.00 -8.44
C ARG A 210 -11.30 -16.68 -8.94
N ASN A 211 -10.30 -17.00 -8.15
CA ASN A 211 -8.90 -16.66 -8.39
C ASN A 211 -8.71 -15.24 -8.98
N PRO A 212 -9.29 -14.20 -8.32
CA PRO A 212 -9.37 -12.87 -8.90
C PRO A 212 -8.00 -12.19 -8.99
N THR A 213 -7.84 -11.34 -9.98
CA THR A 213 -6.73 -10.37 -10.04
C THR A 213 -6.94 -9.24 -9.02
N ASN A 214 -5.88 -8.52 -8.68
CA ASN A 214 -5.98 -7.35 -7.79
C ASN A 214 -6.89 -6.26 -8.37
N VAL A 215 -6.92 -6.13 -9.70
CA VAL A 215 -7.83 -5.22 -10.43
C VAL A 215 -9.29 -5.59 -10.15
N GLN A 216 -9.66 -6.86 -10.34
CA GLN A 216 -11.03 -7.33 -10.10
C GLN A 216 -11.47 -7.12 -8.65
N ILE A 217 -10.56 -7.32 -7.69
CA ILE A 217 -10.84 -7.05 -6.28
C ILE A 217 -11.05 -5.55 -6.05
N ALA A 218 -10.17 -4.70 -6.58
CA ALA A 218 -10.29 -3.26 -6.44
C ALA A 218 -11.60 -2.71 -7.04
N ASP A 219 -12.02 -3.25 -8.19
CA ASP A 219 -13.29 -2.90 -8.83
C ASP A 219 -14.50 -3.37 -8.01
N CYS A 220 -14.46 -4.61 -7.54
CA CYS A 220 -15.52 -5.16 -6.69
C CYS A 220 -15.71 -4.33 -5.40
N LEU A 221 -14.60 -3.90 -4.79
CA LEU A 221 -14.59 -3.09 -3.58
C LEU A 221 -14.80 -1.59 -3.85
N GLY A 222 -14.82 -1.18 -5.13
CA GLY A 222 -15.06 0.21 -5.53
C GLY A 222 -13.94 1.17 -5.11
N PHE A 223 -12.69 0.72 -5.08
CA PHE A 223 -11.56 1.55 -4.64
C PHE A 223 -11.37 2.82 -5.50
N ASN A 224 -11.73 2.74 -6.79
CA ASN A 224 -11.51 3.80 -7.77
C ASN A 224 -12.82 4.50 -8.19
N SER A 225 -13.96 4.16 -7.60
CA SER A 225 -15.29 4.57 -8.11
C SER A 225 -15.55 6.09 -8.06
N ALA A 226 -14.84 6.83 -7.21
CA ALA A 226 -14.98 8.28 -7.07
C ALA A 226 -14.01 9.10 -7.93
N ILE A 227 -13.16 8.44 -8.77
CA ILE A 227 -12.09 9.11 -9.51
C ILE A 227 -12.55 9.40 -10.93
N ASP A 228 -12.65 10.68 -11.29
CA ASP A 228 -12.81 11.11 -12.68
C ASP A 228 -11.45 11.04 -13.40
N GLN A 229 -11.35 10.12 -14.34
CA GLN A 229 -10.13 9.88 -15.11
C GLN A 229 -9.97 10.87 -16.28
N THR A 230 -11.01 11.61 -16.63
CA THR A 230 -10.99 12.56 -17.77
C THR A 230 -10.60 13.97 -17.35
N HIS A 231 -10.63 14.24 -16.05
CA HIS A 231 -10.30 15.55 -15.49
C HIS A 231 -8.80 15.87 -15.64
N LEU A 232 -8.48 17.07 -16.15
CA LEU A 232 -7.11 17.54 -16.31
C LEU A 232 -6.51 17.92 -14.95
N ARG A 233 -5.54 17.13 -14.47
CA ARG A 233 -4.87 17.32 -13.19
C ARG A 233 -3.71 18.31 -13.29
N ASP A 234 -3.45 19.04 -12.20
CA ASP A 234 -2.22 19.83 -12.09
C ASP A 234 -1.01 18.91 -12.07
N VAL A 235 -1.08 17.81 -11.30
CA VAL A 235 -0.02 16.81 -11.25
C VAL A 235 -0.58 15.40 -11.14
N VAL A 236 -0.05 14.50 -11.98
CA VAL A 236 -0.25 13.06 -11.84
C VAL A 236 1.03 12.44 -11.31
N VAL A 237 0.92 11.74 -10.19
CA VAL A 237 2.04 11.02 -9.55
C VAL A 237 1.92 9.53 -9.87
N LEU A 238 2.97 8.93 -10.43
CA LEU A 238 3.00 7.54 -10.83
C LEU A 238 3.76 6.70 -9.82
N GLY A 239 3.02 5.95 -9.00
CA GLY A 239 3.50 5.15 -7.88
C GLY A 239 3.22 5.80 -6.52
N ALA A 240 2.70 4.99 -5.58
CA ALA A 240 2.39 5.38 -4.20
C ALA A 240 3.43 4.84 -3.20
N GLY A 241 4.70 4.74 -3.59
CA GLY A 241 5.82 4.53 -2.68
C GLY A 241 6.11 5.79 -1.83
N PRO A 242 7.13 5.77 -0.95
CA PRO A 242 7.45 6.92 -0.09
C PRO A 242 7.62 8.24 -0.84
N ALA A 243 8.26 8.22 -2.02
CA ALA A 243 8.45 9.41 -2.84
C ALA A 243 7.13 9.94 -3.41
N GLY A 244 6.29 9.06 -3.95
CA GLY A 244 5.01 9.44 -4.52
C GLY A 244 4.00 9.89 -3.47
N LEU A 245 3.94 9.23 -2.31
CA LEU A 245 3.09 9.66 -1.20
C LEU A 245 3.54 11.01 -0.63
N ALA A 246 4.86 11.27 -0.54
CA ALA A 246 5.36 12.58 -0.15
C ALA A 246 4.96 13.65 -1.16
N ALA A 247 5.14 13.41 -2.46
CA ALA A 247 4.70 14.33 -3.49
C ALA A 247 3.18 14.59 -3.42
N ALA A 248 2.38 13.56 -3.13
CA ALA A 248 0.93 13.70 -2.98
C ALA A 248 0.54 14.53 -1.76
N VAL A 249 1.19 14.29 -0.60
CA VAL A 249 0.94 15.05 0.63
C VAL A 249 1.28 16.53 0.43
N TYR A 250 2.48 16.82 -0.04
CA TYR A 250 2.93 18.21 -0.23
C TYR A 250 2.14 18.90 -1.34
N GLY A 251 1.97 18.27 -2.50
CA GLY A 251 1.22 18.85 -3.61
C GLY A 251 -0.22 19.20 -3.24
N ALA A 252 -0.94 18.26 -2.63
CA ALA A 252 -2.32 18.51 -2.21
C ALA A 252 -2.42 19.52 -1.05
N SER A 253 -1.47 19.50 -0.08
CA SER A 253 -1.44 20.47 1.01
C SER A 253 -1.14 21.90 0.55
N GLU A 254 -0.48 22.06 -0.61
CA GLU A 254 -0.16 23.33 -1.25
C GLU A 254 -1.22 23.74 -2.30
N GLY A 255 -2.35 23.01 -2.37
CA GLY A 255 -3.51 23.36 -3.19
C GLY A 255 -3.49 22.85 -4.62
N LEU A 256 -2.54 21.96 -5.00
CA LEU A 256 -2.55 21.33 -6.32
C LEU A 256 -3.62 20.23 -6.38
N ASP A 257 -4.24 20.08 -7.56
CA ASP A 257 -5.08 18.94 -7.88
C ASP A 257 -4.21 17.72 -8.21
N VAL A 258 -4.11 16.79 -7.25
CA VAL A 258 -3.21 15.64 -7.29
C VAL A 258 -3.95 14.33 -7.49
N LEU A 259 -3.58 13.59 -8.53
CA LEU A 259 -3.95 12.18 -8.69
C LEU A 259 -2.71 11.30 -8.61
N VAL A 260 -2.72 10.32 -7.72
CA VAL A 260 -1.71 9.25 -7.66
C VAL A 260 -2.24 8.01 -8.38
N ILE A 261 -1.43 7.38 -9.22
CA ILE A 261 -1.74 6.11 -9.90
C ILE A 261 -0.81 5.04 -9.35
N GLU A 262 -1.38 4.02 -8.68
CA GLU A 262 -0.66 2.94 -8.01
C GLU A 262 -1.05 1.57 -8.60
N SER A 263 -0.06 0.81 -9.03
CA SER A 263 -0.26 -0.48 -9.68
C SER A 263 -0.73 -1.59 -8.76
N ASN A 264 -0.48 -1.48 -7.46
CA ASN A 264 -0.83 -2.53 -6.49
C ASN A 264 -1.43 -1.95 -5.19
N ALA A 265 -0.60 -1.40 -4.31
CA ALA A 265 -1.01 -0.87 -3.02
C ALA A 265 -0.04 0.20 -2.51
N PRO A 266 -0.51 1.16 -1.69
CA PRO A 266 0.33 2.20 -1.12
C PRO A 266 1.53 1.65 -0.34
N GLY A 267 2.63 2.43 -0.31
CA GLY A 267 3.85 2.14 0.43
C GLY A 267 5.01 1.61 -0.41
N GLY A 268 4.76 1.15 -1.64
CA GLY A 268 5.81 0.59 -2.50
C GLY A 268 6.60 -0.53 -1.79
N GLN A 269 7.89 -0.64 -2.06
CA GLN A 269 8.76 -1.63 -1.39
C GLN A 269 8.98 -1.33 0.10
N ALA A 270 8.96 -0.06 0.52
CA ALA A 270 9.07 0.29 1.93
C ALA A 270 7.89 -0.29 2.75
N GLY A 271 6.69 -0.35 2.16
CA GLY A 271 5.49 -0.92 2.77
C GLY A 271 5.60 -2.42 3.10
N THR A 272 6.50 -3.16 2.45
CA THR A 272 6.76 -4.59 2.74
C THR A 272 7.85 -4.81 3.80
N SER A 273 8.47 -3.74 4.31
CA SER A 273 9.47 -3.84 5.36
C SER A 273 8.82 -4.11 6.71
N SER A 274 9.22 -5.19 7.37
CA SER A 274 8.72 -5.54 8.71
C SER A 274 8.99 -4.46 9.75
N LYS A 275 10.15 -3.80 9.66
CA LYS A 275 10.54 -2.72 10.56
C LYS A 275 11.56 -1.78 9.91
N ILE A 276 11.26 -0.48 9.91
CA ILE A 276 12.14 0.59 9.46
C ILE A 276 12.65 1.30 10.72
N GLU A 277 13.93 1.11 11.07
CA GLU A 277 14.50 1.62 12.31
C GLU A 277 15.33 2.88 12.16
N ASN A 278 15.71 3.21 10.92
CA ASN A 278 16.56 4.35 10.58
C ASN A 278 15.79 5.50 9.90
N TYR A 279 14.47 5.53 10.03
CA TYR A 279 13.67 6.67 9.61
C TYR A 279 13.52 7.64 10.79
N LEU A 280 13.88 8.89 10.54
CA LEU A 280 13.92 9.94 11.57
C LEU A 280 12.53 10.12 12.24
N GLY A 281 12.51 10.27 13.57
CA GLY A 281 11.29 10.49 14.36
C GLY A 281 10.68 9.20 14.96
N PHE A 282 11.24 8.02 14.65
CA PHE A 282 10.76 6.74 15.17
C PHE A 282 11.87 5.99 15.95
N PRO A 283 12.14 6.35 17.21
CA PRO A 283 13.25 5.78 17.99
C PRO A 283 13.12 4.27 18.23
N THR A 284 11.91 3.73 18.23
CA THR A 284 11.63 2.29 18.34
C THR A 284 11.48 1.61 16.98
N GLY A 285 11.60 2.37 15.88
CA GLY A 285 11.25 1.93 14.53
C GLY A 285 9.73 1.96 14.29
N ILE A 286 9.37 1.80 13.03
CA ILE A 286 7.97 1.68 12.57
C ILE A 286 7.89 0.59 11.51
N SER A 287 6.77 -0.14 11.42
CA SER A 287 6.56 -1.05 10.30
C SER A 287 6.40 -0.27 8.98
N GLY A 288 6.85 -0.86 7.88
CA GLY A 288 6.64 -0.24 6.56
C GLY A 288 5.16 -0.03 6.25
N GLN A 289 4.32 -0.97 6.66
CA GLN A 289 2.87 -0.91 6.49
C GLN A 289 2.25 0.27 7.27
N ASP A 290 2.61 0.45 8.56
CA ASP A 290 2.09 1.55 9.36
C ASP A 290 2.53 2.91 8.80
N LEU A 291 3.79 3.02 8.38
CA LEU A 291 4.30 4.25 7.76
C LEU A 291 3.56 4.57 6.47
N ALA A 292 3.33 3.56 5.62
CA ALA A 292 2.60 3.70 4.36
C ALA A 292 1.13 4.11 4.58
N SER A 293 0.45 3.45 5.51
CA SER A 293 -0.95 3.76 5.85
C SER A 293 -1.10 5.20 6.35
N ARG A 294 -0.22 5.64 7.25
CA ARG A 294 -0.23 7.02 7.76
C ARG A 294 0.00 8.05 6.65
N ALA A 295 0.96 7.80 5.76
CA ALA A 295 1.24 8.70 4.64
C ALA A 295 0.08 8.73 3.63
N PHE A 296 -0.56 7.59 3.38
CA PHE A 296 -1.74 7.47 2.53
C PHE A 296 -2.94 8.25 3.09
N ASP A 297 -3.25 8.05 4.38
CA ASP A 297 -4.33 8.78 5.06
C ASP A 297 -4.05 10.29 5.09
N GLN A 298 -2.77 10.67 5.24
CA GLN A 298 -2.36 12.08 5.21
C GLN A 298 -2.55 12.70 3.82
N ALA A 299 -2.21 11.99 2.75
CA ALA A 299 -2.44 12.46 1.39
C ALA A 299 -3.94 12.67 1.10
N GLN A 300 -4.77 11.72 1.53
CA GLN A 300 -6.23 11.82 1.40
C GLN A 300 -6.84 12.96 2.23
N LYS A 301 -6.33 13.20 3.44
CA LYS A 301 -6.71 14.34 4.28
C LYS A 301 -6.55 15.67 3.54
N PHE A 302 -5.50 15.83 2.75
CA PHE A 302 -5.26 17.04 1.95
C PHE A 302 -5.98 17.05 0.61
N GLY A 303 -6.74 15.99 0.28
CA GLY A 303 -7.56 15.93 -0.93
C GLY A 303 -6.93 15.20 -2.10
N ALA A 304 -5.70 14.67 -1.99
CA ALA A 304 -5.12 13.85 -3.04
C ALA A 304 -5.99 12.62 -3.32
N GLN A 305 -6.25 12.34 -4.58
CA GLN A 305 -6.92 11.12 -5.01
C GLN A 305 -5.88 10.04 -5.32
N VAL A 306 -6.17 8.78 -4.97
CA VAL A 306 -5.25 7.66 -5.20
C VAL A 306 -5.98 6.52 -5.88
N MET A 307 -5.59 6.24 -7.12
CA MET A 307 -6.11 5.15 -7.93
C MET A 307 -5.31 3.88 -7.63
N ILE A 308 -5.98 2.83 -7.20
CA ILE A 308 -5.38 1.56 -6.73
C ILE A 308 -5.55 0.45 -7.77
N ALA A 309 -4.56 -0.44 -7.83
CA ALA A 309 -4.50 -1.58 -8.76
C ALA A 309 -4.64 -1.14 -10.24
N ARG A 310 -4.06 0.02 -10.56
CA ARG A 310 -3.97 0.55 -11.93
C ARG A 310 -2.53 0.96 -12.22
N GLY A 311 -1.92 0.34 -13.22
CA GLY A 311 -0.55 0.65 -13.63
C GLY A 311 -0.51 1.56 -14.84
N ALA A 312 0.39 2.53 -14.86
CA ALA A 312 0.72 3.29 -16.07
C ALA A 312 1.42 2.36 -17.07
N GLN A 313 0.93 2.35 -18.32
CA GLN A 313 1.49 1.56 -19.42
C GLN A 313 2.22 2.40 -20.45
N LYS A 314 1.82 3.67 -20.60
CA LYS A 314 2.42 4.57 -21.58
C LYS A 314 2.27 6.01 -21.15
N LEU A 315 3.30 6.82 -21.40
CA LEU A 315 3.24 8.27 -21.33
C LEU A 315 3.26 8.83 -22.76
N THR A 316 2.30 9.69 -23.08
CA THR A 316 2.32 10.42 -24.35
C THR A 316 3.23 11.63 -24.21
N CYS A 317 4.41 11.57 -24.83
CA CYS A 317 5.51 12.52 -24.63
C CYS A 317 5.53 13.71 -25.59
N ALA A 318 4.76 13.65 -26.69
CA ALA A 318 4.94 14.57 -27.81
C ALA A 318 4.48 16.01 -27.54
N ARG A 319 3.55 16.23 -26.60
CA ARG A 319 3.00 17.56 -26.30
C ARG A 319 2.29 17.61 -24.94
N LYS A 320 2.20 18.80 -24.36
CA LYS A 320 1.33 19.10 -23.21
C LYS A 320 -0.13 19.33 -23.68
N PRO A 321 -1.18 19.02 -22.87
CA PRO A 321 -1.05 18.27 -21.61
C PRO A 321 -0.59 16.84 -21.87
N TYR A 322 0.18 16.29 -20.93
CA TYR A 322 0.62 14.91 -20.97
C TYR A 322 -0.58 13.98 -20.80
N THR A 323 -0.49 12.79 -21.36
CA THR A 323 -1.53 11.77 -21.19
C THR A 323 -0.89 10.48 -20.74
N ILE A 324 -1.39 9.95 -19.62
CA ILE A 324 -0.98 8.66 -19.06
C ILE A 324 -2.03 7.63 -19.50
N GLU A 325 -1.61 6.62 -20.25
CA GLU A 325 -2.43 5.46 -20.58
C GLU A 325 -2.28 4.40 -19.49
N ILE A 326 -3.41 3.93 -18.95
CA ILE A 326 -3.49 2.97 -17.86
C ILE A 326 -3.77 1.58 -18.42
N ALA A 327 -3.54 0.54 -17.61
CA ALA A 327 -3.67 -0.87 -17.99
C ALA A 327 -5.08 -1.28 -18.49
N ASP A 328 -6.12 -0.54 -18.14
CA ASP A 328 -7.49 -0.74 -18.63
C ASP A 328 -7.81 0.02 -19.95
N GLY A 329 -6.81 0.69 -20.53
CA GLY A 329 -6.94 1.49 -21.76
C GLY A 329 -7.46 2.91 -21.52
N SER A 330 -7.81 3.29 -20.31
CA SER A 330 -8.20 4.65 -19.96
C SER A 330 -7.02 5.62 -20.02
N ARG A 331 -7.31 6.91 -20.19
CA ARG A 331 -6.31 7.96 -20.40
C ARG A 331 -6.53 9.10 -19.43
N VAL A 332 -5.51 9.40 -18.64
CA VAL A 332 -5.51 10.47 -17.65
C VAL A 332 -4.68 11.65 -18.16
N PRO A 333 -5.28 12.82 -18.36
CA PRO A 333 -4.56 14.04 -18.74
C PRO A 333 -3.91 14.71 -17.53
N ALA A 334 -2.70 15.26 -17.72
CA ALA A 334 -1.92 15.92 -16.68
C ALA A 334 -1.15 17.14 -17.23
N ARG A 335 -1.11 18.22 -16.45
CA ARG A 335 -0.26 19.40 -16.76
C ARG A 335 1.21 19.09 -16.47
N THR A 336 1.46 18.37 -15.37
CA THR A 336 2.78 17.89 -14.94
C THR A 336 2.71 16.44 -14.47
N VAL A 337 3.85 15.74 -14.48
CA VAL A 337 3.93 14.33 -14.09
C VAL A 337 5.12 14.13 -13.13
N ILE A 338 4.90 13.38 -12.04
CA ILE A 338 5.96 12.91 -11.16
C ILE A 338 6.06 11.39 -11.26
N ILE A 339 7.17 10.88 -11.80
CA ILE A 339 7.45 9.45 -11.92
C ILE A 339 8.11 8.98 -10.63
N ALA A 340 7.38 8.19 -9.85
CA ALA A 340 7.78 7.62 -8.57
C ALA A 340 7.59 6.09 -8.54
N THR A 341 7.71 5.43 -9.73
CA THR A 341 7.43 4.01 -9.94
C THR A 341 8.41 3.07 -9.23
N GLY A 342 9.47 3.61 -8.63
CA GLY A 342 10.41 2.85 -7.85
C GLY A 342 11.26 1.89 -8.67
N ALA A 343 11.68 0.81 -8.01
CA ALA A 343 12.51 -0.22 -8.62
C ALA A 343 12.15 -1.56 -8.00
N ASP A 344 12.14 -2.61 -8.80
CA ASP A 344 11.85 -3.98 -8.36
C ASP A 344 13.12 -4.72 -7.97
N TYR A 345 12.99 -5.76 -7.16
CA TYR A 345 14.12 -6.63 -6.87
C TYR A 345 14.55 -7.40 -8.11
N ARG A 346 15.87 -7.47 -8.30
CA ARG A 346 16.44 -8.26 -9.40
C ARG A 346 16.12 -9.73 -9.20
N ARG A 347 15.56 -10.36 -10.24
CA ARG A 347 15.35 -11.81 -10.28
C ARG A 347 16.66 -12.55 -10.37
N LEU A 348 16.73 -13.73 -9.76
CA LEU A 348 17.85 -14.64 -10.00
C LEU A 348 17.76 -15.17 -11.44
N PRO A 349 18.91 -15.41 -12.09
CA PRO A 349 18.94 -15.95 -13.46
C PRO A 349 18.73 -17.49 -13.44
N LEU A 350 17.54 -17.91 -13.00
CA LEU A 350 17.13 -19.32 -12.94
C LEU A 350 15.85 -19.47 -13.77
N ASP A 351 15.86 -20.37 -14.75
CA ASP A 351 14.78 -20.53 -15.74
C ASP A 351 13.43 -20.91 -15.10
N ASN A 352 13.46 -21.63 -13.98
CA ASN A 352 12.27 -22.09 -13.27
C ASN A 352 11.88 -21.21 -12.07
N LEU A 353 12.48 -20.04 -11.89
CA LEU A 353 12.24 -19.16 -10.74
C LEU A 353 10.76 -18.77 -10.63
N SER A 354 10.14 -18.40 -11.76
CA SER A 354 8.73 -17.97 -11.83
C SER A 354 7.74 -19.02 -11.33
N ARG A 355 8.11 -20.30 -11.40
CA ARG A 355 7.28 -21.41 -10.91
C ARG A 355 7.12 -21.38 -9.38
N PHE A 356 8.11 -20.87 -8.67
CA PHE A 356 8.17 -20.86 -7.21
C PHE A 356 7.86 -19.49 -6.61
N GLU A 357 7.66 -18.46 -7.43
CA GLU A 357 7.27 -17.12 -6.95
C GLU A 357 5.91 -17.21 -6.23
N GLY A 358 5.87 -16.82 -4.95
CA GLY A 358 4.71 -16.99 -4.07
C GLY A 358 4.47 -18.44 -3.58
N ALA A 359 5.23 -19.41 -4.07
CA ALA A 359 5.16 -20.82 -3.68
C ALA A 359 6.51 -21.34 -3.14
N GLY A 360 7.18 -20.49 -2.34
CA GLY A 360 8.49 -20.76 -1.74
C GLY A 360 9.56 -19.71 -2.05
N VAL A 361 9.36 -18.87 -3.07
CA VAL A 361 10.23 -17.72 -3.36
C VAL A 361 9.46 -16.42 -3.15
N TYR A 362 10.01 -15.53 -2.34
CA TYR A 362 9.38 -14.27 -1.90
C TYR A 362 10.31 -13.09 -2.11
N TYR A 363 9.72 -11.90 -2.37
CA TYR A 363 10.43 -10.64 -2.55
C TYR A 363 10.20 -9.64 -1.39
N GLY A 364 9.57 -10.08 -0.32
CA GLY A 364 9.33 -9.34 0.91
C GLY A 364 9.36 -10.28 2.10
N ALA A 365 9.67 -9.77 3.28
CA ALA A 365 9.60 -10.51 4.54
C ALA A 365 8.63 -9.79 5.46
N THR A 366 7.33 -10.00 5.21
CA THR A 366 6.25 -9.46 6.03
C THR A 366 5.79 -10.47 7.08
N PHE A 367 4.85 -10.07 7.90
CA PHE A 367 4.23 -10.97 8.87
C PHE A 367 3.53 -12.17 8.21
N ILE A 368 3.02 -11.98 6.97
CA ILE A 368 2.32 -13.03 6.24
C ILE A 368 3.29 -14.17 5.88
N GLU A 369 4.43 -13.85 5.26
CA GLU A 369 5.44 -14.84 4.88
C GLU A 369 6.09 -15.47 6.13
N ALA A 370 6.33 -14.68 7.19
CA ALA A 370 6.88 -15.20 8.44
C ALA A 370 5.97 -16.24 9.11
N GLN A 371 4.64 -16.14 8.94
CA GLN A 371 3.72 -17.16 9.42
C GLN A 371 3.82 -18.46 8.61
N VAL A 372 3.99 -18.36 7.29
CA VAL A 372 4.09 -19.52 6.39
C VAL A 372 5.36 -20.35 6.69
N CYS A 373 6.47 -19.68 7.01
CA CYS A 373 7.76 -20.35 7.25
C CYS A 373 8.11 -20.54 8.74
N ARG A 374 7.13 -20.41 9.64
CA ARG A 374 7.34 -20.53 11.08
C ARG A 374 7.91 -21.89 11.47
N GLY A 375 9.03 -21.89 12.22
CA GLY A 375 9.70 -23.10 12.69
C GLY A 375 10.51 -23.84 11.62
N GLU A 376 10.59 -23.29 10.40
CA GLU A 376 11.35 -23.88 9.30
C GLU A 376 12.71 -23.18 9.10
N GLU A 377 13.59 -23.82 8.33
CA GLU A 377 14.82 -23.19 7.85
C GLU A 377 14.50 -22.36 6.62
N VAL A 378 15.04 -21.14 6.56
CA VAL A 378 14.80 -20.20 5.47
C VAL A 378 16.10 -19.65 4.90
N ILE A 379 16.06 -19.22 3.66
CA ILE A 379 17.18 -18.54 3.00
C ILE A 379 16.81 -17.07 2.76
N VAL A 380 17.74 -16.16 3.08
CA VAL A 380 17.70 -14.75 2.67
C VAL A 380 18.86 -14.47 1.75
N VAL A 381 18.60 -14.04 0.52
CA VAL A 381 19.63 -13.74 -0.49
C VAL A 381 19.80 -12.22 -0.60
N GLY A 382 20.99 -11.74 -0.31
CA GLY A 382 21.34 -10.32 -0.40
C GLY A 382 22.27 -9.85 0.71
N GLY A 383 22.97 -8.75 0.49
CA GLY A 383 23.94 -8.17 1.42
C GLY A 383 23.59 -6.75 1.89
N GLY A 384 22.48 -6.18 1.44
CA GLY A 384 22.07 -4.81 1.80
C GLY A 384 21.15 -4.74 3.03
N ASN A 385 20.75 -3.53 3.40
CA ASN A 385 19.90 -3.28 4.57
C ASN A 385 18.58 -4.07 4.53
N SER A 386 17.93 -4.17 3.37
CA SER A 386 16.69 -4.95 3.23
C SER A 386 16.87 -6.42 3.59
N ALA A 387 17.97 -7.02 3.13
CA ALA A 387 18.31 -8.41 3.47
C ALA A 387 18.61 -8.57 4.96
N GLY A 388 19.33 -7.62 5.57
CA GLY A 388 19.63 -7.61 7.00
C GLY A 388 18.37 -7.49 7.85
N GLN A 389 17.47 -6.60 7.50
CA GLN A 389 16.18 -6.44 8.18
C GLN A 389 15.32 -7.70 8.08
N ALA A 390 15.24 -8.29 6.88
CA ALA A 390 14.52 -9.55 6.65
C ALA A 390 15.11 -10.70 7.48
N ALA A 391 16.44 -10.85 7.49
CA ALA A 391 17.11 -11.90 8.26
C ALA A 391 16.86 -11.78 9.77
N VAL A 392 16.99 -10.57 10.33
CA VAL A 392 16.72 -10.31 11.76
C VAL A 392 15.26 -10.53 12.11
N PHE A 393 14.34 -10.15 11.24
CA PHE A 393 12.91 -10.35 11.45
C PHE A 393 12.53 -11.83 11.41
N LEU A 394 12.94 -12.54 10.38
CA LEU A 394 12.63 -13.97 10.22
C LEU A 394 13.27 -14.83 11.31
N ALA A 395 14.43 -14.45 11.83
CA ALA A 395 15.09 -15.14 12.92
C ALA A 395 14.28 -15.18 14.24
N GLN A 396 13.23 -14.38 14.37
CA GLN A 396 12.32 -14.40 15.52
C GLN A 396 11.39 -15.62 15.52
N THR A 397 11.11 -16.19 14.35
CA THR A 397 10.11 -17.27 14.19
C THR A 397 10.63 -18.48 13.42
N ALA A 398 11.64 -18.31 12.57
CA ALA A 398 12.26 -19.39 11.82
C ALA A 398 13.17 -20.24 12.74
N LYS A 399 13.33 -21.51 12.39
CA LYS A 399 14.29 -22.42 13.04
C LYS A 399 15.74 -21.98 12.78
N ARG A 400 16.03 -21.54 11.57
CA ARG A 400 17.33 -21.03 11.13
C ARG A 400 17.19 -20.16 9.88
N VAL A 401 17.97 -19.08 9.83
CA VAL A 401 18.07 -18.20 8.66
C VAL A 401 19.45 -18.34 8.04
N HIS A 402 19.53 -18.82 6.79
CA HIS A 402 20.76 -18.85 6.00
C HIS A 402 20.83 -17.57 5.16
N MET A 403 21.72 -16.65 5.52
CA MET A 403 21.93 -15.42 4.77
C MET A 403 23.02 -15.62 3.72
N LEU A 404 22.64 -15.64 2.42
CA LEU A 404 23.56 -15.86 1.31
C LEU A 404 23.97 -14.53 0.69
N VAL A 405 25.29 -14.29 0.64
CA VAL A 405 25.89 -13.05 0.12
C VAL A 405 26.95 -13.40 -0.91
N ARG A 406 26.86 -12.83 -2.12
CA ARG A 406 27.85 -13.06 -3.18
C ARG A 406 29.21 -12.43 -2.88
N GLY A 407 29.22 -11.29 -2.16
CA GLY A 407 30.43 -10.57 -1.76
C GLY A 407 31.19 -11.22 -0.61
N ASP A 408 32.27 -10.56 -0.20
CA ASP A 408 33.15 -10.99 0.88
C ASP A 408 32.55 -10.79 2.28
N GLY A 409 31.56 -9.87 2.41
CA GLY A 409 30.93 -9.53 3.68
C GLY A 409 29.76 -8.58 3.52
N LEU A 410 29.36 -7.96 4.61
CA LEU A 410 28.20 -7.06 4.70
C LEU A 410 28.59 -5.57 4.77
N ALA A 411 29.85 -5.25 5.10
CA ALA A 411 30.30 -3.91 5.47
C ALA A 411 30.14 -2.86 4.36
N GLU A 412 30.19 -3.26 3.09
CA GLU A 412 30.10 -2.34 1.95
C GLU A 412 28.68 -1.81 1.68
N SER A 413 27.65 -2.55 2.12
CA SER A 413 26.27 -2.32 1.69
C SER A 413 25.24 -2.33 2.82
N MET A 414 25.65 -2.64 4.05
CA MET A 414 24.76 -2.77 5.20
C MET A 414 25.15 -1.85 6.36
N SER A 415 24.16 -1.28 7.01
CA SER A 415 24.34 -0.46 8.21
C SER A 415 24.95 -1.26 9.35
N ARG A 416 25.91 -0.66 10.07
CA ARG A 416 26.68 -1.33 11.14
C ARG A 416 25.81 -1.95 12.23
N TYR A 417 24.72 -1.31 12.62
CA TYR A 417 23.81 -1.86 13.65
C TYR A 417 23.14 -3.18 13.22
N LEU A 418 22.82 -3.33 11.91
CA LEU A 418 22.28 -4.59 11.38
C LEU A 418 23.34 -5.68 11.35
N ILE A 419 24.58 -5.34 10.96
CA ILE A 419 25.71 -6.27 10.95
C ILE A 419 25.89 -6.83 12.35
N GLN A 420 25.95 -5.98 13.37
CA GLN A 420 26.08 -6.40 14.78
C GLN A 420 24.94 -7.32 15.25
N ARG A 421 23.69 -7.04 14.82
CA ARG A 421 22.54 -7.89 15.14
C ARG A 421 22.62 -9.25 14.46
N ILE A 422 23.09 -9.30 13.22
CA ILE A 422 23.26 -10.55 12.46
C ILE A 422 24.36 -11.41 13.10
N GLU A 423 25.52 -10.82 13.38
CA GLU A 423 26.65 -11.48 14.00
C GLU A 423 26.36 -11.98 15.42
N GLY A 424 25.56 -11.22 16.18
CA GLY A 424 25.13 -11.57 17.54
C GLY A 424 23.97 -12.55 17.62
N ASN A 425 23.33 -12.93 16.51
CA ASN A 425 22.17 -13.80 16.52
C ASN A 425 22.52 -15.24 16.08
N PRO A 426 22.50 -16.22 17.00
CA PRO A 426 22.88 -17.60 16.70
C PRO A 426 21.93 -18.31 15.70
N THR A 427 20.71 -17.79 15.50
CA THR A 427 19.75 -18.32 14.53
C THR A 427 20.14 -17.96 13.10
N ILE A 428 20.98 -16.91 12.90
CA ILE A 428 21.38 -16.45 11.58
C ILE A 428 22.75 -17.02 11.21
N ALA A 429 22.81 -17.75 10.12
CA ALA A 429 24.05 -18.28 9.55
C ALA A 429 24.44 -17.45 8.32
N LEU A 430 25.42 -16.54 8.47
CA LEU A 430 25.98 -15.78 7.35
C LEU A 430 26.87 -16.65 6.48
N ARG A 431 26.58 -16.69 5.17
CA ARG A 431 27.34 -17.41 4.14
C ARG A 431 27.79 -16.44 3.06
N THR A 432 29.02 -15.99 3.13
CA THR A 432 29.64 -15.11 2.14
C THR A 432 30.11 -15.93 0.92
N LYS A 433 30.29 -15.27 -0.24
CA LYS A 433 30.67 -15.90 -1.53
C LYS A 433 29.77 -17.08 -1.92
N THR A 434 28.50 -17.00 -1.53
CA THR A 434 27.53 -18.09 -1.74
C THR A 434 26.35 -17.58 -2.57
N GLU A 435 25.93 -18.38 -3.55
CA GLU A 435 24.82 -18.06 -4.43
C GLU A 435 23.94 -19.28 -4.71
N ILE A 436 22.63 -19.06 -4.93
CA ILE A 436 21.72 -20.11 -5.37
C ILE A 436 21.98 -20.44 -6.83
N VAL A 437 22.09 -21.73 -7.15
CA VAL A 437 22.34 -22.22 -8.50
C VAL A 437 21.20 -23.08 -9.05
N ALA A 438 20.34 -23.65 -8.19
CA ALA A 438 19.15 -24.38 -8.64
C ALA A 438 18.04 -24.36 -7.58
N LEU A 439 16.80 -24.43 -8.06
CA LEU A 439 15.58 -24.60 -7.27
C LEU A 439 14.86 -25.88 -7.76
N GLU A 440 14.38 -26.70 -6.83
CA GLU A 440 13.71 -27.96 -7.13
C GLU A 440 12.40 -28.09 -6.34
N GLY A 441 11.40 -28.69 -6.99
CA GLY A 441 10.08 -28.94 -6.41
C GLY A 441 9.02 -29.18 -7.47
N THR A 442 7.83 -29.60 -7.07
CA THR A 442 6.70 -29.86 -7.96
C THR A 442 5.69 -28.68 -7.97
N ASN A 443 4.88 -28.53 -6.97
CA ASN A 443 3.90 -27.45 -6.85
C ASN A 443 4.41 -26.28 -5.99
N HIS A 444 5.42 -26.52 -5.17
CA HIS A 444 6.09 -25.57 -4.32
C HIS A 444 7.59 -25.90 -4.27
N LEU A 445 8.38 -24.95 -3.76
CA LEU A 445 9.79 -25.16 -3.55
C LEU A 445 10.01 -26.24 -2.48
N GLU A 446 10.84 -27.23 -2.77
CA GLU A 446 11.16 -28.34 -1.87
C GLU A 446 12.63 -28.37 -1.48
N ARG A 447 13.52 -28.03 -2.43
CA ARG A 447 14.97 -28.06 -2.24
C ARG A 447 15.64 -26.90 -2.96
N VAL A 448 16.74 -26.42 -2.39
CA VAL A 448 17.59 -25.37 -2.94
C VAL A 448 19.01 -25.88 -3.04
N GLN A 449 19.65 -25.65 -4.18
CA GLN A 449 21.08 -25.85 -4.34
C GLN A 449 21.79 -24.50 -4.28
N TRP A 450 22.78 -24.39 -3.40
CA TRP A 450 23.69 -23.25 -3.40
C TRP A 450 25.14 -23.67 -3.63
N ARG A 451 25.94 -22.77 -4.17
CA ARG A 451 27.35 -22.95 -4.41
C ARG A 451 28.18 -22.00 -3.56
N ASP A 452 29.13 -22.54 -2.79
CA ASP A 452 30.21 -21.78 -2.16
C ASP A 452 31.33 -21.56 -3.19
N ASN A 453 31.46 -20.33 -3.68
CA ASN A 453 32.42 -19.97 -4.71
C ASN A 453 33.89 -20.00 -4.21
N ARG A 454 34.16 -20.08 -2.89
CA ARG A 454 35.50 -20.28 -2.33
C ARG A 454 35.97 -21.71 -2.49
N LYS A 455 35.04 -22.65 -2.29
CA LYS A 455 35.34 -24.10 -2.31
C LYS A 455 34.97 -24.75 -3.62
N ALA A 456 34.33 -24.04 -4.54
CA ALA A 456 33.68 -24.55 -5.74
C ALA A 456 32.76 -25.75 -5.47
N SER A 457 32.20 -25.84 -4.25
CA SER A 457 31.31 -26.92 -3.83
C SER A 457 29.85 -26.49 -3.95
N THR A 458 29.01 -27.41 -4.40
CA THR A 458 27.57 -27.26 -4.46
C THR A 458 26.94 -28.16 -3.41
N GLU A 459 26.02 -27.60 -2.62
CA GLU A 459 25.29 -28.30 -1.58
C GLU A 459 23.78 -28.21 -1.85
N THR A 460 23.05 -29.30 -1.59
CA THR A 460 21.59 -29.36 -1.72
C THR A 460 20.96 -29.40 -0.34
N HIS A 461 19.98 -28.53 -0.11
CA HIS A 461 19.29 -28.40 1.17
C HIS A 461 17.79 -28.52 0.99
N ALA A 462 17.12 -29.23 1.91
CA ALA A 462 15.67 -29.36 1.97
C ALA A 462 15.05 -28.10 2.62
N ILE A 463 15.16 -26.95 1.90
CA ILE A 463 14.64 -25.66 2.33
C ILE A 463 13.58 -25.21 1.35
N ARG A 464 12.42 -24.80 1.88
CA ARG A 464 11.23 -24.48 1.11
C ARG A 464 10.94 -22.99 0.99
N HIS A 465 11.72 -22.14 1.66
CA HIS A 465 11.45 -20.70 1.74
C HIS A 465 12.72 -19.90 1.43
N VAL A 466 12.66 -19.11 0.37
CA VAL A 466 13.75 -18.24 -0.12
C VAL A 466 13.24 -16.82 -0.24
N PHE A 467 13.92 -15.89 0.40
CA PHE A 467 13.64 -14.45 0.37
C PHE A 467 14.69 -13.74 -0.47
N LEU A 468 14.29 -13.18 -1.61
CA LEU A 468 15.19 -12.52 -2.55
C LEU A 468 15.24 -11.01 -2.29
N MET A 469 16.35 -10.54 -1.72
CA MET A 469 16.64 -9.12 -1.46
C MET A 469 17.85 -8.66 -2.28
N THR A 470 17.87 -9.05 -3.56
CA THR A 470 18.96 -8.82 -4.52
C THR A 470 18.76 -7.51 -5.23
N GLY A 471 19.70 -6.62 -5.31
CA GLY A 471 19.75 -5.35 -6.07
C GLY A 471 18.44 -4.89 -6.76
N ALA A 472 18.40 -3.68 -7.25
CA ALA A 472 17.19 -3.10 -7.83
C ALA A 472 17.30 -2.93 -9.35
N VAL A 473 16.18 -3.13 -10.06
CA VAL A 473 15.96 -2.81 -11.46
C VAL A 473 14.85 -1.75 -11.52
N PRO A 474 15.06 -0.58 -12.15
CA PRO A 474 14.06 0.47 -12.18
C PRO A 474 12.85 0.07 -13.04
N SER A 475 11.65 0.45 -12.59
CA SER A 475 10.39 0.19 -13.30
C SER A 475 10.16 1.25 -14.39
N THR A 476 10.96 1.20 -15.47
CA THR A 476 11.03 2.22 -16.54
C THR A 476 10.77 1.71 -17.96
N GLU A 477 10.51 0.42 -18.17
CA GLU A 477 10.34 -0.16 -19.52
C GLU A 477 9.24 0.56 -20.34
N TRP A 478 8.17 0.96 -19.68
CA TRP A 478 7.03 1.68 -20.27
C TRP A 478 7.37 3.12 -20.70
N LEU A 479 8.55 3.65 -20.31
CA LEU A 479 9.06 4.97 -20.64
C LEU A 479 10.08 4.97 -21.79
N ARG A 480 10.36 3.83 -22.40
CA ARG A 480 11.36 3.72 -23.48
C ARG A 480 11.00 4.68 -24.63
N GLY A 481 11.98 5.50 -25.04
CA GLY A 481 11.81 6.52 -26.08
C GLY A 481 11.11 7.80 -25.62
N CYS A 482 10.71 7.90 -24.35
CA CYS A 482 10.07 9.09 -23.78
C CYS A 482 11.04 9.97 -22.99
N VAL A 483 11.83 9.37 -22.13
CA VAL A 483 12.79 10.06 -21.26
C VAL A 483 14.18 9.46 -21.38
N ALA A 484 15.21 10.24 -21.09
CA ALA A 484 16.59 9.76 -21.09
C ALA A 484 16.84 8.83 -19.90
N LEU A 485 17.40 7.65 -20.20
CA LEU A 485 17.75 6.63 -19.21
C LEU A 485 19.26 6.44 -19.17
N ASP A 486 19.79 6.04 -18.00
CA ASP A 486 21.18 5.61 -17.88
C ASP A 486 21.38 4.18 -18.40
N ALA A 487 22.64 3.70 -18.43
CA ALA A 487 22.97 2.36 -18.92
C ALA A 487 22.34 1.21 -18.10
N LYS A 488 21.82 1.50 -16.88
CA LYS A 488 21.13 0.54 -16.01
C LYS A 488 19.61 0.68 -16.07
N GLY A 489 19.09 1.61 -16.89
CA GLY A 489 17.69 1.87 -17.08
C GLY A 489 17.08 2.88 -16.09
N PHE A 490 17.86 3.51 -15.20
CA PHE A 490 17.35 4.55 -14.31
C PHE A 490 17.13 5.87 -15.06
N ILE A 491 16.12 6.66 -14.65
CA ILE A 491 15.81 7.95 -15.28
C ILE A 491 16.90 8.97 -14.93
N LYS A 492 17.45 9.61 -15.94
CA LYS A 492 18.35 10.77 -15.79
C LYS A 492 17.54 12.03 -15.49
N THR A 493 18.01 12.88 -14.57
CA THR A 493 17.35 14.13 -14.21
C THR A 493 18.35 15.27 -14.02
N GLY A 494 17.93 16.50 -14.28
CA GLY A 494 18.68 17.71 -14.00
C GLY A 494 20.14 17.63 -14.45
N PRO A 495 21.11 17.77 -13.53
CA PRO A 495 22.54 17.77 -13.89
C PRO A 495 23.08 16.45 -14.47
N SER A 496 22.34 15.36 -14.38
CA SER A 496 22.76 14.07 -14.97
C SER A 496 22.40 13.93 -16.46
N LEU A 497 21.63 14.89 -17.00
CA LEU A 497 21.31 14.96 -18.43
C LEU A 497 22.48 15.63 -19.17
N SER A 498 23.02 14.91 -20.17
CA SER A 498 24.06 15.46 -21.02
C SER A 498 23.46 16.36 -22.12
N PRO A 499 24.27 17.23 -22.77
CA PRO A 499 23.83 17.98 -23.94
C PRO A 499 23.25 17.10 -25.06
N GLU A 500 23.80 15.89 -25.24
CA GLU A 500 23.34 14.90 -26.22
C GLU A 500 21.96 14.35 -25.83
N ASP A 501 21.71 14.10 -24.52
CA ASP A 501 20.40 13.66 -24.03
C ASP A 501 19.32 14.72 -24.32
N LEU A 502 19.64 16.00 -24.07
CA LEU A 502 18.74 17.13 -24.31
C LEU A 502 18.50 17.37 -25.81
N ALA A 503 19.52 17.25 -26.64
CA ALA A 503 19.38 17.33 -28.08
C ALA A 503 18.52 16.20 -28.64
N ALA A 504 18.73 14.96 -28.19
CA ALA A 504 17.91 13.81 -28.58
C ALA A 504 16.45 13.95 -28.16
N ALA A 505 16.18 14.53 -26.99
CA ALA A 505 14.84 14.82 -26.49
C ALA A 505 14.21 16.08 -27.10
N GLN A 506 14.95 16.84 -27.93
CA GLN A 506 14.52 18.11 -28.50
C GLN A 506 14.04 19.09 -27.41
N TRP A 507 14.85 19.26 -26.33
CA TRP A 507 14.51 20.11 -25.20
C TRP A 507 14.12 21.53 -25.67
N PRO A 508 12.86 21.97 -25.44
CA PRO A 508 12.34 23.18 -26.09
C PRO A 508 12.59 24.48 -25.32
N LEU A 509 13.06 24.40 -24.08
CA LEU A 509 13.19 25.54 -23.17
C LEU A 509 14.60 26.12 -23.20
N THR A 510 14.72 27.43 -22.98
CA THR A 510 16.01 28.12 -22.85
C THR A 510 16.70 27.83 -21.52
N ARG A 511 15.93 27.53 -20.45
CA ARG A 511 16.48 27.10 -19.19
C ARG A 511 16.95 25.65 -19.22
N ALA A 512 17.92 25.32 -18.39
CA ALA A 512 18.29 23.93 -18.11
C ALA A 512 17.16 23.19 -17.37
N PRO A 513 17.10 21.84 -17.46
CA PRO A 513 16.20 21.05 -16.64
C PRO A 513 16.45 21.29 -15.14
N LEU A 514 15.35 21.35 -14.35
CA LEU A 514 15.40 21.48 -12.90
C LEU A 514 15.99 20.21 -12.27
N LEU A 515 16.42 20.26 -11.01
CA LEU A 515 17.18 19.19 -10.34
C LEU A 515 16.58 17.78 -10.51
N LEU A 516 15.26 17.65 -10.42
CA LEU A 516 14.55 16.37 -10.53
C LEU A 516 13.76 16.25 -11.86
N GLU A 517 13.87 17.23 -12.75
CA GLU A 517 13.20 17.23 -14.05
C GLU A 517 13.92 16.30 -15.03
N THR A 518 13.15 15.51 -15.75
CA THR A 518 13.66 14.60 -16.78
C THR A 518 14.03 15.36 -18.07
N SER A 519 14.32 14.66 -19.14
CA SER A 519 14.48 15.24 -20.47
C SER A 519 13.17 15.75 -21.09
N LEU A 520 12.05 15.71 -20.36
CA LEU A 520 10.75 16.29 -20.76
C LEU A 520 10.36 17.42 -19.80
N PRO A 521 10.02 18.63 -20.29
CA PRO A 521 9.62 19.76 -19.45
C PRO A 521 8.38 19.47 -18.61
N GLY A 522 8.50 19.62 -17.26
CA GLY A 522 7.39 19.38 -16.32
C GLY A 522 7.12 17.90 -16.05
N VAL A 523 8.03 17.02 -16.45
CA VAL A 523 8.03 15.61 -16.05
C VAL A 523 9.22 15.36 -15.13
N PHE A 524 8.94 14.99 -13.88
CA PHE A 524 9.93 14.78 -12.84
C PHE A 524 10.10 13.30 -12.52
N ALA A 525 11.27 12.90 -12.01
CA ALA A 525 11.50 11.56 -11.50
C ALA A 525 12.08 11.63 -10.09
N VAL A 526 11.51 10.82 -9.17
CA VAL A 526 11.84 10.83 -7.75
C VAL A 526 11.94 9.42 -7.17
N GLY A 527 12.73 9.26 -6.12
CA GLY A 527 12.91 7.97 -5.45
C GLY A 527 13.75 6.98 -6.26
N ASP A 528 13.50 5.71 -6.04
CA ASP A 528 14.36 4.63 -6.50
C ASP A 528 14.40 4.42 -8.03
N VAL A 529 13.46 5.00 -8.76
CA VAL A 529 13.43 4.99 -10.24
C VAL A 529 14.47 5.93 -10.85
N ARG A 530 14.94 6.93 -10.09
CA ARG A 530 15.89 7.95 -10.53
C ARG A 530 17.34 7.47 -10.41
N GLY A 531 18.17 7.79 -11.42
CA GLY A 531 19.61 7.59 -11.39
C GLY A 531 20.28 8.41 -10.28
N GLY A 532 21.26 7.83 -9.60
CA GLY A 532 22.00 8.49 -8.51
C GLY A 532 21.23 8.69 -7.20
N ASN A 533 20.01 8.17 -7.07
CA ASN A 533 19.24 8.22 -5.82
C ASN A 533 19.91 7.38 -4.71
N VAL A 534 19.87 7.90 -3.48
CA VAL A 534 20.25 7.12 -2.29
C VAL A 534 19.02 6.33 -1.84
N LYS A 535 19.05 5.01 -2.00
CA LYS A 535 17.93 4.10 -1.73
C LYS A 535 17.60 4.02 -0.24
N ARG A 536 16.90 5.04 0.24
CA ARG A 536 16.40 5.21 1.62
C ARG A 536 15.03 5.86 1.59
N VAL A 537 14.18 5.50 2.53
CA VAL A 537 12.85 6.11 2.70
C VAL A 537 12.95 7.63 2.85
N ALA A 538 13.86 8.12 3.69
CA ALA A 538 14.05 9.56 3.91
C ALA A 538 14.45 10.30 2.63
N SER A 539 15.36 9.73 1.82
CA SER A 539 15.77 10.33 0.54
C SER A 539 14.60 10.39 -0.45
N ALA A 540 13.83 9.30 -0.54
CA ALA A 540 12.65 9.24 -1.40
C ALA A 540 11.59 10.27 -0.99
N VAL A 541 11.31 10.41 0.31
CA VAL A 541 10.38 11.42 0.85
C VAL A 541 10.89 12.84 0.53
N GLY A 542 12.19 13.12 0.73
CA GLY A 542 12.78 14.41 0.43
C GLY A 542 12.69 14.77 -1.06
N GLU A 543 12.97 13.83 -1.96
CA GLU A 543 12.83 14.06 -3.40
C GLU A 543 11.38 14.33 -3.82
N GLY A 544 10.41 13.56 -3.26
CA GLY A 544 9.00 13.79 -3.52
C GLY A 544 8.54 15.19 -3.11
N SER A 545 8.98 15.66 -1.94
CA SER A 545 8.72 17.01 -1.44
C SER A 545 9.35 18.10 -2.34
N ILE A 546 10.64 17.96 -2.68
CA ILE A 546 11.35 18.93 -3.53
C ILE A 546 10.71 19.03 -4.92
N ALA A 547 10.26 17.92 -5.50
CA ALA A 547 9.63 17.91 -6.82
C ALA A 547 8.39 18.80 -6.88
N VAL A 548 7.61 18.90 -5.78
CA VAL A 548 6.40 19.77 -5.72
C VAL A 548 6.76 21.24 -5.91
N ALA A 549 7.85 21.72 -5.31
CA ALA A 549 8.31 23.11 -5.55
C ALA A 549 8.60 23.37 -7.03
N PHE A 550 9.19 22.40 -7.73
CA PHE A 550 9.44 22.50 -9.17
C PHE A 550 8.15 22.37 -10.00
N VAL A 551 7.16 21.58 -9.55
CA VAL A 551 5.84 21.54 -10.18
C VAL A 551 5.20 22.92 -10.16
N HIS A 552 5.18 23.60 -9.01
CA HIS A 552 4.67 24.97 -8.92
C HIS A 552 5.39 25.91 -9.90
N GLN A 553 6.73 25.85 -9.96
CA GLN A 553 7.50 26.67 -10.89
C GLN A 553 7.07 26.45 -12.35
N VAL A 554 6.94 25.18 -12.78
CA VAL A 554 6.55 24.83 -14.16
C VAL A 554 5.09 25.17 -14.48
N LEU A 555 4.20 25.13 -13.49
CA LEU A 555 2.79 25.50 -13.70
C LEU A 555 2.59 27.01 -13.90
N HIS A 556 3.57 27.83 -13.48
CA HIS A 556 3.58 29.28 -13.66
C HIS A 556 4.37 29.73 -14.90
N GLU A 557 5.13 28.82 -15.57
CA GLU A 557 5.78 29.05 -16.87
C GLU A 557 4.75 29.02 -18.03
#